data_22870af906e69d4169f1985707a49551
#
_entry.id   22870af906e69d4169f1985707a49551
#
_cell.length_a   1.000
_cell.length_b   1.000
_cell.length_c   1.000
_cell.angle_alpha   90.00
_cell.angle_beta   90.00
_cell.angle_gamma   90.00
#
_symmetry.space_group_name_H-M   'P 1'
#
loop_
_entity.id
_entity.type
_entity.pdbx_description
1 polymer ?
#
loop_
_entity_poly.entity_id
_entity_poly.type
_entity_poly.pdbx_seq_one_letter_code
_entity_poly.pdbx_strand_id
1 'polypeptide(L)'
;MKHLKRFNESLELKFLPGVKALTPEEISLNKEELRDFCETHLAYLLDEGFELKIYGGSQLTSNDNVIKQNPFQISLVKQDQSIFSWHDIIDQFLPFLKFLKDNYNLEKVDPSSTVPYHRKADIKFVDYRWHSIMYQTKGLLEEKHNALVTKKLREVYFRVSLNNKSVSSKHVIH
;
A
#
# COMPACT_ATOMS: atom_id res chain seq x y z
N MET A 1 -11.98 25.04 25.38
CA MET A 1 -12.12 23.66 25.88
C MET A 1 -13.41 22.96 25.49
N LYS A 2 -14.56 23.62 25.43
CA LYS A 2 -15.83 22.99 24.99
C LYS A 2 -15.81 22.49 23.54
N HIS A 3 -15.06 23.09 22.65
CA HIS A 3 -14.94 22.65 21.25
C HIS A 3 -14.10 21.39 21.06
N LEU A 4 -13.06 21.17 21.85
CA LEU A 4 -12.23 19.96 21.79
C LEU A 4 -12.98 18.74 22.30
N LYS A 5 -13.82 18.88 23.32
CA LYS A 5 -14.64 17.79 23.83
C LYS A 5 -15.69 17.32 22.83
N ARG A 6 -16.36 18.26 22.14
CA ARG A 6 -17.33 17.95 21.08
C ARG A 6 -16.67 17.29 19.85
N PHE A 7 -15.45 17.67 19.53
CA PHE A 7 -14.71 17.08 18.44
C PHE A 7 -14.34 15.61 18.73
N ASN A 8 -13.87 15.33 19.94
CA ASN A 8 -13.54 13.96 20.36
C ASN A 8 -14.78 13.06 20.46
N GLU A 9 -15.88 13.58 21.02
CA GLU A 9 -17.15 12.84 21.11
C GLU A 9 -17.74 12.54 19.72
N SER A 10 -17.60 13.45 18.75
CA SER A 10 -18.06 13.21 17.40
C SER A 10 -17.18 12.24 16.63
N LEU A 11 -15.89 12.13 16.97
CA LEU A 11 -14.96 11.16 16.42
C LEU A 11 -15.25 9.74 16.93
N GLU A 12 -15.50 9.59 18.24
CA GLU A 12 -15.82 8.29 18.85
C GLU A 12 -17.10 7.67 18.30
N LEU A 13 -18.11 8.49 17.99
CA LEU A 13 -19.41 8.05 17.43
C LEU A 13 -19.33 7.61 15.94
N LYS A 14 -18.24 7.96 15.22
CA LYS A 14 -18.06 7.67 13.79
C LYS A 14 -17.26 6.42 13.51
N PHE A 15 -16.63 5.83 14.51
CA PHE A 15 -15.94 4.56 14.37
C PHE A 15 -16.93 3.40 14.46
N LEU A 16 -16.72 2.40 13.60
CA LEU A 16 -17.41 1.12 13.74
C LEU A 16 -17.16 0.56 15.15
N PRO A 17 -18.18 -0.05 15.81
CA PRO A 17 -17.98 -0.66 17.13
C PRO A 17 -16.76 -1.60 17.13
N GLY A 18 -15.79 -1.34 18.00
CA GLY A 18 -14.54 -2.12 18.10
C GLY A 18 -13.36 -1.61 17.28
N VAL A 19 -13.52 -0.53 16.50
CA VAL A 19 -12.41 0.12 15.78
C VAL A 19 -11.94 1.33 16.57
N LYS A 20 -10.74 1.23 17.14
CA LYS A 20 -10.10 2.34 17.84
C LYS A 20 -9.29 3.19 16.86
N ALA A 21 -9.42 4.53 16.99
CA ALA A 21 -8.55 5.44 16.24
C ALA A 21 -7.09 5.24 16.67
N LEU A 22 -6.19 5.16 15.66
CA LEU A 22 -4.76 5.08 15.91
C LEU A 22 -4.23 6.46 16.31
N THR A 23 -3.31 6.49 17.28
CA THR A 23 -2.57 7.69 17.64
C THR A 23 -1.50 7.99 16.58
N PRO A 24 -0.98 9.25 16.48
CA PRO A 24 0.13 9.57 15.59
C PRO A 24 1.37 8.69 15.82
N GLU A 25 1.65 8.30 17.05
CA GLU A 25 2.74 7.41 17.43
C GLU A 25 2.52 5.99 16.91
N GLU A 26 1.30 5.46 17.04
CA GLU A 26 0.92 4.15 16.50
C GLU A 26 1.01 4.12 14.97
N ILE A 27 0.61 5.21 14.29
CA ILE A 27 0.72 5.36 12.83
C ILE A 27 2.19 5.37 12.41
N SER A 28 3.05 6.11 13.10
CA SER A 28 4.48 6.15 12.83
C SER A 28 5.13 4.78 13.01
N LEU A 29 4.80 4.07 14.08
CA LEU A 29 5.28 2.72 14.36
C LEU A 29 4.84 1.74 13.26
N ASN A 30 3.60 1.81 12.82
CA ASN A 30 3.09 0.98 11.73
C ASN A 30 3.79 1.25 10.41
N LYS A 31 4.16 2.50 10.13
CA LYS A 31 4.95 2.86 8.94
C LYS A 31 6.35 2.27 8.99
N GLU A 32 7.00 2.27 10.13
CA GLU A 32 8.32 1.65 10.33
C GLU A 32 8.24 0.14 10.18
N GLU A 33 7.24 -0.52 10.79
CA GLU A 33 7.01 -1.95 10.62
C GLU A 33 6.78 -2.34 9.15
N LEU A 34 6.01 -1.53 8.42
CA LEU A 34 5.78 -1.73 6.99
C LEU A 34 7.08 -1.57 6.19
N ARG A 35 7.89 -0.57 6.52
CA ARG A 35 9.20 -0.37 5.90
C ARG A 35 10.11 -1.57 6.12
N ASP A 36 10.25 -2.01 7.36
CA ASP A 36 11.07 -3.17 7.72
C ASP A 36 10.60 -4.44 7.01
N PHE A 37 9.29 -4.63 6.92
CA PHE A 37 8.70 -5.73 6.16
C PHE A 37 9.09 -5.67 4.67
N CYS A 38 8.91 -4.51 4.04
CA CYS A 38 9.26 -4.33 2.63
C CYS A 38 10.75 -4.51 2.37
N GLU A 39 11.59 -3.91 3.20
CA GLU A 39 13.04 -3.99 3.08
C GLU A 39 13.56 -5.42 3.27
N THR A 40 12.97 -6.16 4.19
CA THR A 40 13.32 -7.57 4.41
C THR A 40 12.99 -8.44 3.20
N HIS A 41 11.80 -8.27 2.64
CA HIS A 41 11.35 -9.10 1.52
C HIS A 41 11.87 -8.67 0.15
N LEU A 42 12.34 -7.43 0.02
CA LEU A 42 12.90 -6.88 -1.23
C LEU A 42 14.40 -6.57 -1.12
N ALA A 43 15.08 -7.12 -0.11
CA ALA A 43 16.49 -6.81 0.17
C ALA A 43 17.39 -6.95 -1.05
N TYR A 44 17.23 -8.02 -1.83
CA TYR A 44 18.02 -8.22 -3.05
C TYR A 44 17.81 -7.11 -4.08
N LEU A 45 16.57 -6.67 -4.29
CA LEU A 45 16.28 -5.56 -5.21
C LEU A 45 16.90 -4.25 -4.70
N LEU A 46 16.88 -4.01 -3.39
CA LEU A 46 17.51 -2.83 -2.79
C LEU A 46 19.03 -2.86 -3.01
N ASP A 47 19.67 -4.03 -2.88
CA ASP A 47 21.09 -4.23 -3.18
C ASP A 47 21.40 -4.03 -4.68
N GLU A 48 20.43 -4.31 -5.56
CA GLU A 48 20.53 -4.08 -7.01
C GLU A 48 20.21 -2.61 -7.42
N GLY A 49 20.16 -1.70 -6.47
CA GLY A 49 19.99 -0.26 -6.68
C GLY A 49 18.55 0.20 -6.82
N PHE A 50 17.57 -0.59 -6.34
CA PHE A 50 16.20 -0.12 -6.17
C PHE A 50 16.05 0.67 -4.86
N GLU A 51 15.03 1.50 -4.82
CA GLU A 51 14.64 2.31 -3.66
C GLU A 51 13.15 2.14 -3.40
N LEU A 52 12.81 2.01 -2.12
CA LEU A 52 11.44 2.05 -1.64
C LEU A 52 11.10 3.44 -1.13
N LYS A 53 10.00 4.00 -1.62
CA LYS A 53 9.41 5.25 -1.11
C LYS A 53 8.07 4.94 -0.47
N ILE A 54 7.91 5.26 0.79
CA ILE A 54 6.68 5.00 1.56
C ILE A 54 6.13 6.34 2.05
N TYR A 55 4.90 6.63 1.68
CA TYR A 55 4.19 7.87 2.04
C TYR A 55 2.81 7.55 2.64
N GLY A 56 2.22 8.55 3.27
CA GLY A 56 0.85 8.46 3.77
C GLY A 56 0.71 7.75 5.11
N GLY A 57 -0.46 7.23 5.38
CA GLY A 57 -0.80 6.52 6.62
C GLY A 57 -1.10 7.43 7.82
N SER A 58 -0.79 8.72 7.74
CA SER A 58 -0.82 9.65 8.88
C SER A 58 -2.07 10.53 8.95
N GLN A 59 -2.92 10.54 7.92
CA GLN A 59 -4.09 11.42 7.87
C GLN A 59 -5.39 10.60 7.93
N LEU A 60 -6.32 11.12 8.73
CA LEU A 60 -7.69 10.64 8.74
C LEU A 60 -8.52 11.47 7.77
N THR A 61 -9.22 10.83 6.87
CA THR A 61 -10.19 11.47 5.98
C THR A 61 -11.60 11.09 6.40
N SER A 62 -12.51 12.07 6.38
CA SER A 62 -13.92 11.85 6.65
C SER A 62 -14.68 11.98 5.33
N ASN A 63 -15.22 10.88 4.84
CA ASN A 63 -16.20 10.86 3.76
C ASN A 63 -17.50 10.24 4.29
N ASP A 64 -18.62 10.93 4.07
CA ASP A 64 -19.97 10.44 4.40
C ASP A 64 -20.12 9.88 5.83
N ASN A 65 -19.56 10.60 6.81
CA ASN A 65 -19.55 10.22 8.23
C ASN A 65 -18.71 8.98 8.60
N VAL A 66 -17.88 8.49 7.71
CA VAL A 66 -16.94 7.41 7.99
C VAL A 66 -15.53 7.98 8.03
N ILE A 67 -14.87 7.87 9.16
CA ILE A 67 -13.45 8.23 9.28
C ILE A 67 -12.61 7.04 8.84
N LYS A 68 -11.84 7.24 7.78
CA LYS A 68 -10.89 6.26 7.28
C LYS A 68 -9.47 6.79 7.43
N GLN A 69 -8.57 5.93 7.85
CA GLN A 69 -7.15 6.20 7.78
C GLN A 69 -6.71 6.14 6.31
N ASN A 70 -5.88 7.10 5.88
CA ASN A 70 -5.28 7.05 4.56
C ASN A 70 -4.33 5.85 4.45
N PRO A 71 -4.39 5.09 3.36
CA PRO A 71 -3.47 3.99 3.14
C PRO A 71 -2.04 4.52 2.96
N PHE A 72 -1.07 3.65 3.24
CA PHE A 72 0.31 3.88 2.86
C PHE A 72 0.46 3.72 1.35
N GLN A 73 1.19 4.64 0.75
CA GLN A 73 1.54 4.61 -0.68
C GLN A 73 2.98 4.13 -0.79
N ILE A 74 3.22 3.12 -1.60
CA ILE A 74 4.52 2.51 -1.76
C ILE A 74 4.92 2.57 -3.23
N SER A 75 6.11 3.09 -3.48
CA SER A 75 6.73 3.11 -4.80
C SER A 75 8.06 2.37 -4.76
N LEU A 76 8.27 1.47 -5.73
CA LEU A 76 9.54 0.83 -5.99
C LEU A 76 10.12 1.40 -7.29
N VAL A 77 11.28 2.04 -7.20
CA VAL A 77 11.95 2.74 -8.30
C VAL A 77 13.44 2.41 -8.29
N LYS A 78 14.15 2.66 -9.40
CA LYS A 78 15.63 2.68 -9.39
C LYS A 78 16.12 3.99 -8.76
N GLN A 79 17.16 3.93 -7.92
CA GLN A 79 17.77 5.10 -7.28
C GLN A 79 18.28 6.12 -8.28
N ASP A 80 18.86 5.67 -9.38
CA ASP A 80 19.38 6.49 -10.48
C ASP A 80 18.30 6.91 -11.48
N GLN A 81 17.02 6.60 -11.20
CA GLN A 81 15.86 6.85 -12.05
C GLN A 81 15.92 6.15 -13.41
N SER A 82 16.77 5.14 -13.55
CA SER A 82 16.84 4.33 -14.75
C SER A 82 15.59 3.43 -14.90
N ILE A 83 15.38 2.95 -16.10
CA ILE A 83 14.32 2.00 -16.40
C ILE A 83 14.77 0.58 -16.06
N PHE A 84 13.82 -0.28 -15.79
CA PHE A 84 14.03 -1.70 -15.53
C PHE A 84 12.97 -2.54 -16.26
N SER A 85 13.20 -3.84 -16.35
CA SER A 85 12.23 -4.77 -16.96
C SER A 85 11.46 -5.54 -15.87
N TRP A 86 10.34 -6.15 -16.26
CA TRP A 86 9.61 -7.08 -15.40
C TRP A 86 10.49 -8.24 -14.93
N HIS A 87 11.39 -8.73 -15.81
CA HIS A 87 12.31 -9.80 -15.48
C HIS A 87 13.32 -9.44 -14.38
N ASP A 88 13.65 -8.16 -14.24
CA ASP A 88 14.58 -7.71 -13.18
C ASP A 88 13.98 -7.82 -11.78
N ILE A 89 12.67 -7.83 -11.66
CA ILE A 89 11.99 -7.77 -10.36
C ILE A 89 11.11 -8.99 -10.05
N ILE A 90 10.70 -9.77 -11.05
CA ILE A 90 9.67 -10.81 -10.91
C ILE A 90 9.97 -11.82 -9.79
N ASP A 91 11.20 -12.31 -9.72
CA ASP A 91 11.60 -13.38 -8.79
C ASP A 91 11.54 -12.96 -7.32
N GLN A 92 11.68 -11.67 -7.05
CA GLN A 92 11.57 -11.10 -5.71
C GLN A 92 10.18 -10.50 -5.45
N PHE A 93 9.63 -9.85 -6.47
CA PHE A 93 8.39 -9.10 -6.31
C PHE A 93 7.16 -10.00 -6.13
N LEU A 94 7.08 -11.12 -6.82
CA LEU A 94 5.93 -12.04 -6.67
C LEU A 94 5.86 -12.69 -5.28
N PRO A 95 6.95 -13.25 -4.71
CA PRO A 95 6.94 -13.74 -3.34
C PRO A 95 6.62 -12.62 -2.32
N PHE A 96 7.23 -11.44 -2.50
CA PHE A 96 6.92 -10.27 -1.67
C PHE A 96 5.43 -9.92 -1.71
N LEU A 97 4.83 -9.89 -2.90
CA LEU A 97 3.42 -9.56 -3.08
C LEU A 97 2.50 -10.55 -2.37
N LYS A 98 2.85 -11.83 -2.37
CA LYS A 98 2.14 -12.89 -1.65
C LYS A 98 2.18 -12.65 -0.14
N PHE A 99 3.36 -12.37 0.43
CA PHE A 99 3.50 -12.05 1.85
C PHE A 99 2.82 -10.74 2.22
N LEU A 100 2.91 -9.73 1.36
CA LEU A 100 2.24 -8.45 1.56
C LEU A 100 0.73 -8.63 1.68
N LYS A 101 0.13 -9.40 0.79
CA LYS A 101 -1.31 -9.72 0.80
C LYS A 101 -1.75 -10.43 2.08
N ASP A 102 -0.91 -11.29 2.65
CA ASP A 102 -1.23 -12.03 3.87
C ASP A 102 -1.17 -11.14 5.12
N ASN A 103 -0.41 -10.05 5.10
CA ASN A 103 -0.18 -9.17 6.25
C ASN A 103 -0.90 -7.81 6.17
N TYR A 104 -1.22 -7.35 4.95
CA TYR A 104 -1.82 -6.05 4.70
C TYR A 104 -2.98 -6.15 3.71
N ASN A 105 -3.85 -5.15 3.72
CA ASN A 105 -4.88 -5.00 2.71
C ASN A 105 -4.36 -4.15 1.56
N LEU A 106 -4.39 -4.69 0.35
CA LEU A 106 -4.11 -3.92 -0.86
C LEU A 106 -5.34 -3.09 -1.24
N GLU A 107 -5.12 -1.80 -1.41
CA GLU A 107 -6.15 -0.83 -1.77
C GLU A 107 -6.14 -0.55 -3.27
N LYS A 108 -7.28 -0.10 -3.80
CA LYS A 108 -7.38 0.32 -5.20
C LYS A 108 -6.46 1.51 -5.47
N VAL A 109 -5.69 1.46 -6.57
CA VAL A 109 -4.68 2.49 -6.88
C VAL A 109 -5.22 3.72 -7.61
N ASP A 110 -6.39 3.62 -8.26
CA ASP A 110 -7.08 4.75 -8.88
C ASP A 110 -8.57 4.77 -8.48
N PRO A 111 -8.88 5.11 -7.23
CA PRO A 111 -10.26 5.07 -6.73
C PRO A 111 -11.18 6.11 -7.40
N SER A 112 -10.62 7.16 -7.99
CA SER A 112 -11.35 8.21 -8.71
C SER A 112 -11.61 7.89 -10.18
N SER A 113 -11.08 6.80 -10.70
CA SER A 113 -11.28 6.41 -12.09
C SER A 113 -12.75 6.06 -12.35
N THR A 114 -13.34 6.73 -13.31
CA THR A 114 -14.68 6.42 -13.80
C THR A 114 -14.72 5.23 -14.76
N VAL A 115 -13.54 4.72 -15.13
CA VAL A 115 -13.40 3.61 -16.07
C VAL A 115 -13.60 2.29 -15.33
N PRO A 116 -14.59 1.46 -15.71
CA PRO A 116 -14.93 0.22 -15.01
C PRO A 116 -13.78 -0.78 -14.86
N TYR A 117 -12.86 -0.79 -15.81
CA TYR A 117 -11.70 -1.69 -15.85
C TYR A 117 -10.66 -1.43 -14.74
N HIS A 118 -10.60 -0.20 -14.22
CA HIS A 118 -9.65 0.17 -13.16
C HIS A 118 -10.17 -0.06 -11.75
N ARG A 119 -11.46 -0.37 -11.59
CA ARG A 119 -12.07 -0.54 -10.26
C ARG A 119 -11.48 -1.65 -9.41
N LYS A 120 -10.83 -2.62 -10.04
CA LYS A 120 -10.26 -3.79 -9.36
C LYS A 120 -8.74 -3.81 -9.34
N ALA A 121 -8.08 -2.82 -9.95
CA ALA A 121 -6.64 -2.77 -9.97
C ALA A 121 -6.09 -2.33 -8.60
N ASP A 122 -5.12 -3.04 -8.09
CA ASP A 122 -4.46 -2.77 -6.81
C ASP A 122 -2.95 -2.57 -6.96
N ILE A 123 -2.41 -2.78 -8.15
CA ILE A 123 -1.02 -2.50 -8.50
C ILE A 123 -0.95 -1.71 -9.81
N LYS A 124 -0.13 -0.68 -9.82
CA LYS A 124 0.13 0.15 -10.97
C LYS A 124 1.61 0.06 -11.34
N PHE A 125 1.89 -0.30 -12.59
CA PHE A 125 3.20 -0.18 -13.20
C PHE A 125 3.23 1.07 -14.06
N VAL A 126 4.29 1.84 -13.99
CA VAL A 126 4.50 3.00 -14.85
C VAL A 126 5.61 2.68 -15.84
N ASP A 127 5.31 2.78 -17.13
CA ASP A 127 6.29 2.52 -18.19
C ASP A 127 7.22 3.72 -18.44
N TYR A 128 8.22 3.54 -19.30
CA TYR A 128 9.19 4.60 -19.62
C TYR A 128 8.59 5.85 -20.26
N ARG A 129 7.38 5.74 -20.83
CA ARG A 129 6.61 6.84 -21.40
C ARG A 129 5.62 7.46 -20.39
N TRP A 130 5.70 7.07 -19.14
CA TRP A 130 4.78 7.50 -18.07
C TRP A 130 3.33 7.00 -18.23
N HIS A 131 3.11 5.95 -19.02
CA HIS A 131 1.81 5.30 -19.10
C HIS A 131 1.62 4.35 -17.92
N SER A 132 0.40 4.34 -17.39
CA SER A 132 0.02 3.44 -16.31
C SER A 132 -0.49 2.12 -16.86
N ILE A 133 0.03 1.02 -16.33
CA ILE A 133 -0.40 -0.33 -16.61
C ILE A 133 -0.98 -0.90 -15.32
N MET A 134 -2.28 -1.17 -15.33
CA MET A 134 -3.03 -1.55 -14.13
C MET A 134 -3.17 -3.06 -14.04
N TYR A 135 -2.87 -3.61 -12.85
CA TYR A 135 -2.97 -5.04 -12.57
C TYR A 135 -3.72 -5.34 -11.29
N GLN A 136 -4.34 -6.51 -11.27
CA GLN A 136 -4.81 -7.13 -10.05
C GLN A 136 -3.70 -8.03 -9.48
N THR A 137 -3.50 -7.98 -8.17
CA THR A 137 -2.57 -8.88 -7.47
C THR A 137 -2.83 -10.35 -7.81
N LYS A 138 -4.10 -10.75 -7.83
CA LYS A 138 -4.49 -12.11 -8.21
C LYS A 138 -3.97 -12.50 -9.59
N GLY A 139 -4.10 -11.61 -10.58
CA GLY A 139 -3.61 -11.86 -11.94
C GLY A 139 -2.10 -12.03 -12.01
N LEU A 140 -1.35 -11.22 -11.26
CA LEU A 140 0.10 -11.33 -11.17
C LEU A 140 0.54 -12.66 -10.51
N LEU A 141 -0.12 -13.05 -9.42
CA LEU A 141 0.18 -14.30 -8.71
C LEU A 141 -0.21 -15.55 -9.51
N GLU A 142 -1.17 -15.44 -10.42
CA GLU A 142 -1.55 -16.50 -11.38
C GLU A 142 -0.71 -16.49 -12.67
N GLU A 143 0.41 -15.76 -12.67
CA GLU A 143 1.33 -15.63 -13.83
C GLU A 143 0.70 -14.97 -15.07
N LYS A 144 -0.38 -14.21 -14.90
CA LYS A 144 -1.05 -13.47 -15.98
C LYS A 144 -0.43 -12.08 -16.17
N HIS A 145 0.84 -12.05 -16.54
CA HIS A 145 1.61 -10.80 -16.64
C HIS A 145 2.24 -10.56 -18.02
N ASN A 146 1.70 -11.18 -19.07
CA ASN A 146 2.23 -11.08 -20.44
C ASN A 146 2.39 -9.64 -20.93
N ALA A 147 1.50 -8.74 -20.54
CA ALA A 147 1.61 -7.32 -20.92
C ALA A 147 2.82 -6.60 -20.29
N LEU A 148 3.42 -7.14 -19.22
CA LEU A 148 4.61 -6.55 -18.58
C LEU A 148 5.92 -7.04 -19.18
N VAL A 149 5.94 -8.22 -19.82
CA VAL A 149 7.17 -8.89 -20.28
C VAL A 149 7.95 -8.04 -21.27
N THR A 150 7.26 -7.29 -22.12
CA THR A 150 7.88 -6.43 -23.15
C THR A 150 8.03 -4.97 -22.73
N LYS A 151 7.62 -4.61 -21.50
CA LYS A 151 7.59 -3.22 -21.05
C LYS A 151 8.89 -2.80 -20.38
N LYS A 152 9.29 -1.57 -20.66
CA LYS A 152 10.33 -0.86 -19.94
C LYS A 152 9.66 -0.05 -18.84
N LEU A 153 9.96 -0.36 -17.59
CA LEU A 153 9.28 0.17 -16.41
C LEU A 153 10.13 1.25 -15.73
N ARG A 154 9.46 2.20 -15.09
CA ARG A 154 10.05 3.22 -14.20
C ARG A 154 9.69 3.01 -12.76
N GLU A 155 8.49 2.51 -12.50
CA GLU A 155 7.94 2.46 -11.15
C GLU A 155 6.93 1.32 -11.02
N VAL A 156 6.93 0.71 -9.84
CA VAL A 156 5.81 -0.11 -9.36
C VAL A 156 5.18 0.62 -8.18
N TYR A 157 3.89 0.86 -8.26
CA TYR A 157 3.14 1.60 -7.25
C TYR A 157 1.97 0.79 -6.72
N PHE A 158 1.78 0.79 -5.42
CA PHE A 158 0.64 0.17 -4.75
C PHE A 158 0.31 0.87 -3.44
N ARG A 159 -0.86 0.58 -2.89
CA ARG A 159 -1.36 1.17 -1.65
C ARG A 159 -1.78 0.07 -0.70
N VAL A 160 -1.41 0.20 0.55
CA VAL A 160 -1.76 -0.76 1.59
C VAL A 160 -2.38 -0.09 2.79
N SER A 161 -3.32 -0.76 3.41
CA SER A 161 -3.86 -0.43 4.73
C SER A 161 -3.59 -1.57 5.70
N LEU A 162 -3.66 -1.27 6.99
CA LEU A 162 -3.49 -2.27 8.03
C LEU A 162 -4.59 -3.32 7.95
N ASN A 163 -4.20 -4.58 8.08
CA ASN A 163 -5.18 -5.65 8.20
C ASN A 163 -5.75 -5.65 9.63
N ASN A 164 -7.07 -5.50 9.77
CA ASN A 164 -7.75 -5.47 11.07
C ASN A 164 -7.46 -6.71 11.92
N LYS A 165 -7.13 -7.85 11.29
CA LYS A 165 -6.71 -9.07 12.00
C LYS A 165 -5.37 -8.93 12.70
N SER A 166 -4.44 -8.14 12.17
CA SER A 166 -3.12 -7.92 12.78
C SER A 166 -3.17 -6.97 13.97
N VAL A 167 -4.11 -6.03 13.96
CA VAL A 167 -4.30 -5.08 15.07
C VAL A 167 -4.91 -5.76 16.29
N SER A 168 -5.82 -6.71 16.10
CA SER A 168 -6.46 -7.42 17.22
C SER A 168 -5.53 -8.42 17.91
N SER A 169 -4.55 -8.98 17.22
CA SER A 169 -3.62 -9.95 17.79
C SER A 169 -2.48 -9.31 18.59
N LYS A 170 -2.13 -8.06 18.29
CA LYS A 170 -1.09 -7.33 19.05
C LYS A 170 -1.58 -6.75 20.37
N HIS A 171 -2.89 -6.64 20.58
CA HIS A 171 -3.47 -6.15 21.84
C HIS A 171 -3.80 -7.23 22.87
N VAL A 172 -3.57 -8.50 22.57
CA VAL A 172 -3.89 -9.65 23.45
C VAL A 172 -2.64 -10.21 24.16
N ILE A 173 -1.45 -9.64 23.97
CA ILE A 173 -0.25 -10.04 24.71
C ILE A 173 -0.08 -9.12 25.93
N HIS A 174 -0.69 -9.53 27.02
CA HIS A 174 -0.36 -9.08 28.39
C HIS A 174 0.17 -10.24 29.19
#